data_0fb1bd167df05cd905d1da7cd8b00fad
#
_entry.id   0fb1bd167df05cd905d1da7cd8b00fad
#
_cell.length_a   1.000
_cell.length_b   1.000
_cell.length_c   1.000
_cell.angle_alpha   90.00
_cell.angle_beta   90.00
_cell.angle_gamma   90.00
#
_symmetry.space_group_name_H-M   'P 1'
#
loop_
_entity.id
_entity.type
_entity.pdbx_description
1 polymer ?
#
loop_
_entity_poly.entity_id
_entity_poly.type
_entity_poly.pdbx_seq_one_letter_code
_entity_poly.pdbx_strand_id
1 'polypeptide(L)'
;IKAFCAMNDITYQTVTKKLSNFKVSKGKWNLEVTSAAVENIEKSYNSPAVLPASEKNLVPDIDETFFKFGNFTDIKKVIQSKQFYPTFITGLSGNGKTFSVEQACAQLGRELIRVNITIETDEDDLIGGFRLVDGATVWHNGPVIEALERGAILLLDEIDLASNKILCLQSVLEGNGVFLKKIGRFVRPARGFNI
;
A
#
# COMPACT_ATOMS: atom_id res chain seq x y z
N ILE A 1 -39.15 -1.43 -3.98
CA ILE A 1 -38.16 -0.45 -3.48
C ILE A 1 -38.36 -0.16 -1.99
N LYS A 2 -39.57 0.23 -1.55
CA LYS A 2 -39.82 0.51 -0.11
C LYS A 2 -39.48 -0.68 0.80
N ALA A 3 -39.90 -1.91 0.44
CA ALA A 3 -39.58 -3.12 1.18
C ALA A 3 -38.08 -3.43 1.19
N PHE A 4 -37.40 -3.24 0.06
CA PHE A 4 -35.97 -3.39 -0.08
C PHE A 4 -35.19 -2.38 0.80
N CYS A 5 -35.65 -1.12 0.83
CA CYS A 5 -35.04 -0.10 1.68
C CYS A 5 -35.17 -0.43 3.17
N ALA A 6 -36.31 -0.96 3.58
CA ALA A 6 -36.55 -1.36 4.98
C ALA A 6 -35.70 -2.58 5.40
N MET A 7 -35.42 -3.51 4.49
CA MET A 7 -34.59 -4.70 4.77
C MET A 7 -33.10 -4.39 4.84
N ASN A 8 -32.64 -3.31 4.17
CA ASN A 8 -31.21 -3.00 4.04
C ASN A 8 -30.81 -1.66 4.71
N ASP A 9 -31.70 -1.08 5.50
CA ASP A 9 -31.48 0.19 6.24
C ASP A 9 -31.03 1.37 5.34
N ILE A 10 -31.53 1.38 4.10
CA ILE A 10 -31.21 2.40 3.09
C ILE A 10 -32.37 3.37 2.91
N THR A 11 -32.09 4.66 2.87
CA THR A 11 -33.15 5.65 2.67
C THR A 11 -33.75 5.57 1.27
N TYR A 12 -35.08 5.66 1.19
CA TYR A 12 -35.82 5.65 -0.09
C TYR A 12 -35.33 6.72 -1.08
N GLN A 13 -34.88 7.88 -0.56
CA GLN A 13 -34.35 8.98 -1.38
C GLN A 13 -33.03 8.60 -2.06
N THR A 14 -32.16 7.88 -1.38
CA THR A 14 -30.87 7.42 -1.95
C THR A 14 -31.09 6.46 -3.11
N VAL A 15 -32.01 5.51 -2.95
CA VAL A 15 -32.31 4.53 -4.00
C VAL A 15 -33.00 5.20 -5.20
N THR A 16 -33.95 6.09 -4.97
CA THR A 16 -34.65 6.79 -6.06
C THR A 16 -33.76 7.74 -6.84
N LYS A 17 -32.77 8.38 -6.19
CA LYS A 17 -31.79 9.24 -6.87
C LYS A 17 -30.87 8.41 -7.78
N LYS A 18 -30.40 7.26 -7.33
CA LYS A 18 -29.55 6.34 -8.12
C LYS A 18 -30.30 5.68 -9.29
N LEU A 19 -31.60 5.45 -9.14
CA LEU A 19 -32.43 4.83 -10.17
C LEU A 19 -33.15 5.86 -11.08
N SER A 20 -32.82 7.14 -10.97
CA SER A 20 -33.50 8.20 -11.76
C SER A 20 -33.46 7.95 -13.26
N ASN A 21 -32.40 7.40 -13.79
CA ASN A 21 -32.22 7.11 -15.23
C ASN A 21 -33.05 5.92 -15.72
N PHE A 22 -33.62 5.12 -14.83
CA PHE A 22 -34.47 3.96 -15.15
C PHE A 22 -35.94 4.22 -14.90
N LYS A 23 -36.32 5.45 -14.57
CA LYS A 23 -37.70 5.82 -14.26
C LYS A 23 -38.51 5.99 -15.53
N VAL A 24 -39.50 5.15 -15.72
CA VAL A 24 -40.41 5.19 -16.86
C VAL A 24 -41.65 6.07 -16.60
N SER A 25 -42.20 6.00 -15.36
CA SER A 25 -43.31 6.84 -14.93
C SER A 25 -43.40 6.92 -13.41
N LYS A 26 -44.33 7.71 -12.85
CA LYS A 26 -44.52 7.85 -11.41
C LYS A 26 -44.73 6.47 -10.76
N GLY A 27 -43.72 6.00 -10.00
CA GLY A 27 -43.74 4.71 -9.29
C GLY A 27 -43.41 3.48 -10.13
N LYS A 28 -43.05 3.61 -11.42
CA LYS A 28 -42.63 2.51 -12.29
C LYS A 28 -41.21 2.69 -12.78
N TRP A 29 -40.43 1.62 -12.71
CA TRP A 29 -39.02 1.58 -13.06
C TRP A 29 -38.80 0.41 -14.02
N ASN A 30 -38.08 0.64 -15.11
CA ASN A 30 -37.66 -0.45 -15.99
C ASN A 30 -36.30 -0.92 -15.52
N LEU A 31 -36.26 -2.10 -14.91
CA LEU A 31 -35.07 -2.74 -14.40
C LEU A 31 -34.69 -3.95 -15.26
N GLU A 32 -34.78 -3.83 -16.59
CA GLU A 32 -34.13 -4.81 -17.47
C GLU A 32 -32.60 -4.70 -17.28
N VAL A 33 -32.14 -5.27 -16.19
CA VAL A 33 -30.72 -5.35 -15.86
C VAL A 33 -30.20 -6.64 -16.47
N THR A 34 -29.35 -6.54 -17.47
CA THR A 34 -28.63 -7.71 -17.98
C THR A 34 -27.75 -8.26 -16.86
N SER A 35 -27.61 -9.58 -16.77
CA SER A 35 -26.82 -10.28 -15.75
C SER A 35 -25.42 -9.68 -15.58
N ALA A 36 -24.80 -9.22 -16.66
CA ALA A 36 -23.52 -8.52 -16.65
C ALA A 36 -23.55 -7.16 -15.90
N ALA A 37 -24.68 -6.45 -15.91
CA ALA A 37 -24.80 -5.19 -15.19
C ALA A 37 -24.99 -5.42 -13.68
N VAL A 38 -25.63 -6.52 -13.27
CA VAL A 38 -25.75 -6.91 -11.85
C VAL A 38 -24.40 -7.32 -11.29
N GLU A 39 -23.63 -8.14 -12.01
CA GLU A 39 -22.28 -8.53 -11.59
C GLU A 39 -21.33 -7.33 -11.44
N ASN A 40 -21.42 -6.34 -12.32
CA ASN A 40 -20.62 -5.12 -12.21
C ASN A 40 -21.04 -4.23 -11.04
N ILE A 41 -22.33 -4.19 -10.72
CA ILE A 41 -22.85 -3.46 -9.56
C ILE A 41 -22.42 -4.17 -8.27
N GLU A 42 -22.54 -5.48 -8.17
CA GLU A 42 -22.12 -6.25 -7.00
C GLU A 42 -20.60 -6.17 -6.77
N LYS A 43 -19.77 -6.21 -7.83
CA LYS A 43 -18.33 -5.98 -7.75
C LYS A 43 -17.97 -4.57 -7.27
N SER A 44 -18.75 -3.55 -7.65
CA SER A 44 -18.51 -2.17 -7.23
C SER A 44 -18.90 -1.88 -5.77
N TYR A 45 -19.85 -2.64 -5.22
CA TYR A 45 -20.29 -2.45 -3.82
C TYR A 45 -19.48 -3.25 -2.80
N ASN A 46 -18.83 -4.34 -3.21
CA ASN A 46 -18.13 -5.27 -2.32
C ASN A 46 -16.62 -5.08 -2.24
N SER A 47 -16.03 -4.20 -3.05
CA SER A 47 -14.62 -3.88 -2.95
C SER A 47 -14.45 -2.43 -2.53
N PRO A 48 -13.81 -2.16 -1.39
CA PRO A 48 -13.45 -0.79 -1.05
C PRO A 48 -12.57 -0.22 -2.17
N ALA A 49 -12.83 1.02 -2.56
CA ALA A 49 -11.98 1.69 -3.52
C ALA A 49 -10.55 1.77 -2.95
N VAL A 50 -9.59 1.34 -3.72
CA VAL A 50 -8.16 1.44 -3.37
C VAL A 50 -7.60 2.62 -4.15
N LEU A 51 -6.97 3.56 -3.46
CA LEU A 51 -6.27 4.66 -4.13
C LEU A 51 -5.12 4.07 -4.95
N PRO A 52 -4.91 4.52 -6.19
CA PRO A 52 -3.79 4.06 -7.00
C PRO A 52 -2.47 4.40 -6.29
N ALA A 53 -1.47 3.55 -6.49
CA ALA A 53 -0.11 3.83 -6.03
C ALA A 53 0.36 5.17 -6.62
N SER A 54 1.14 5.92 -5.85
CA SER A 54 1.71 7.19 -6.31
C SER A 54 2.47 6.99 -7.62
N GLU A 55 2.18 7.79 -8.64
CA GLU A 55 2.97 7.81 -9.91
C GLU A 55 4.34 8.46 -9.70
N LYS A 56 4.62 8.97 -8.51
CA LYS A 56 5.86 9.66 -8.17
C LYS A 56 7.05 8.70 -8.31
N ASN A 57 8.09 9.17 -9.00
CA ASN A 57 9.39 8.50 -8.99
C ASN A 57 10.00 8.60 -7.58
N LEU A 58 10.34 7.46 -6.99
CA LEU A 58 10.90 7.35 -5.64
C LEU A 58 12.39 6.99 -5.66
N VAL A 59 13.07 7.15 -6.80
CA VAL A 59 14.53 6.99 -6.88
C VAL A 59 15.18 8.20 -6.21
N PRO A 60 16.06 7.99 -5.21
CA PRO A 60 16.77 9.09 -4.56
C PRO A 60 17.72 9.81 -5.51
N ASP A 61 18.02 11.06 -5.22
CA ASP A 61 19.00 11.84 -5.96
C ASP A 61 20.44 11.39 -5.65
N ILE A 62 21.30 11.44 -6.65
CA ILE A 62 22.74 11.16 -6.48
C ILE A 62 23.39 12.39 -5.83
N ASP A 63 24.05 12.16 -4.70
CA ASP A 63 24.91 13.16 -4.07
C ASP A 63 26.34 13.03 -4.59
N GLU A 64 26.81 14.05 -5.31
CA GLU A 64 28.17 14.08 -5.90
C GLU A 64 29.26 14.11 -4.83
N THR A 65 28.94 14.55 -3.61
CA THR A 65 29.89 14.60 -2.48
C THR A 65 29.99 13.29 -1.72
N PHE A 66 29.15 12.31 -2.08
CA PHE A 66 29.13 11.03 -1.37
C PHE A 66 30.42 10.25 -1.55
N PHE A 67 31.05 9.92 -0.46
CA PHE A 67 32.22 9.05 -0.42
C PHE A 67 31.87 7.64 0.06
N LYS A 68 32.33 6.62 -0.66
CA LYS A 68 32.07 5.22 -0.32
C LYS A 68 32.81 4.86 0.97
N PHE A 69 32.10 4.32 1.94
CA PHE A 69 32.65 3.88 3.21
C PHE A 69 31.96 2.61 3.73
N GLY A 70 32.55 1.98 4.72
CA GLY A 70 31.99 0.79 5.37
C GLY A 70 31.60 -0.29 4.37
N ASN A 71 30.43 -0.87 4.57
CA ASN A 71 29.92 -1.99 3.75
C ASN A 71 29.10 -1.53 2.53
N PHE A 72 29.29 -0.29 2.04
CA PHE A 72 28.57 0.26 0.90
C PHE A 72 28.58 -0.67 -0.33
N THR A 73 29.72 -1.27 -0.64
CA THR A 73 29.87 -2.17 -1.81
C THR A 73 28.97 -3.41 -1.69
N ASP A 74 28.84 -3.95 -0.48
CA ASP A 74 28.02 -5.14 -0.27
C ASP A 74 26.54 -4.81 -0.27
N ILE A 75 26.13 -3.68 0.33
CA ILE A 75 24.78 -3.14 0.22
C ILE A 75 24.41 -2.96 -1.25
N LYS A 76 25.29 -2.33 -2.04
CA LYS A 76 25.06 -2.12 -3.47
C LYS A 76 24.90 -3.41 -4.24
N LYS A 77 25.72 -4.46 -3.96
CA LYS A 77 25.60 -5.78 -4.59
C LYS A 77 24.26 -6.45 -4.26
N VAL A 78 23.81 -6.39 -3.00
CA VAL A 78 22.53 -6.92 -2.58
C VAL A 78 21.40 -6.26 -3.36
N ILE A 79 21.35 -4.93 -3.42
CA ILE A 79 20.32 -4.18 -4.15
C ILE A 79 20.37 -4.49 -5.65
N GLN A 80 21.57 -4.58 -6.22
CA GLN A 80 21.79 -4.87 -7.64
C GLN A 80 21.32 -6.28 -8.04
N SER A 81 21.40 -7.26 -7.15
CA SER A 81 21.00 -8.64 -7.42
C SER A 81 19.52 -8.78 -7.74
N LYS A 82 18.69 -7.84 -7.30
CA LYS A 82 17.22 -7.90 -7.38
C LYS A 82 16.60 -9.17 -6.80
N GLN A 83 17.36 -9.87 -5.94
CA GLN A 83 16.88 -11.00 -5.17
C GLN A 83 16.51 -10.55 -3.78
N PHE A 84 15.51 -11.19 -3.20
CA PHE A 84 15.15 -10.91 -1.82
C PHE A 84 16.26 -11.40 -0.89
N TYR A 85 16.84 -10.47 -0.17
CA TYR A 85 17.88 -10.72 0.82
C TYR A 85 17.75 -9.67 1.93
N PRO A 86 16.95 -9.91 2.97
CA PRO A 86 16.72 -8.95 4.03
C PRO A 86 18.05 -8.62 4.72
N THR A 87 18.34 -7.33 4.87
CA THR A 87 19.63 -6.87 5.34
C THR A 87 19.50 -6.02 6.60
N PHE A 88 20.11 -6.43 7.69
CA PHE A 88 20.13 -5.66 8.92
C PHE A 88 21.44 -4.89 9.04
N ILE A 89 21.36 -3.54 9.03
CA ILE A 89 22.52 -2.65 9.12
C ILE A 89 22.58 -2.04 10.51
N THR A 90 23.63 -2.35 11.25
CA THR A 90 23.85 -1.85 12.62
C THR A 90 25.06 -0.93 12.69
N GLY A 91 25.09 -0.07 13.68
CA GLY A 91 26.22 0.84 13.95
C GLY A 91 25.76 2.10 14.70
N LEU A 92 26.72 2.88 15.15
CA LEU A 92 26.45 4.11 15.89
C LEU A 92 25.57 5.10 15.10
N SER A 93 24.82 5.93 15.81
CA SER A 93 24.05 7.01 15.19
C SER A 93 25.00 7.99 14.48
N GLY A 94 24.54 8.57 13.37
CA GLY A 94 25.33 9.51 12.57
C GLY A 94 26.39 8.87 11.66
N ASN A 95 26.55 7.54 11.62
CA ASN A 95 27.53 6.84 10.77
C ASN A 95 27.11 6.72 9.30
N GLY A 96 26.09 7.43 8.84
CA GLY A 96 25.68 7.43 7.44
C GLY A 96 25.05 6.13 6.94
N LYS A 97 24.52 5.24 7.81
CA LYS A 97 23.87 3.98 7.42
C LYS A 97 22.75 4.20 6.39
N THR A 98 21.80 5.04 6.76
CA THR A 98 20.65 5.42 5.92
C THR A 98 21.10 6.03 4.61
N PHE A 99 22.04 6.98 4.66
CA PHE A 99 22.58 7.67 3.50
C PHE A 99 23.30 6.69 2.55
N SER A 100 24.00 5.67 3.07
CA SER A 100 24.61 4.62 2.25
C SER A 100 23.57 3.85 1.43
N VAL A 101 22.42 3.51 2.02
CA VAL A 101 21.33 2.82 1.30
C VAL A 101 20.72 3.73 0.26
N GLU A 102 20.44 4.99 0.60
CA GLU A 102 19.93 6.00 -0.32
C GLU A 102 20.84 6.16 -1.54
N GLN A 103 22.14 6.34 -1.33
CA GLN A 103 23.11 6.49 -2.41
C GLN A 103 23.32 5.21 -3.23
N ALA A 104 23.18 4.03 -2.62
CA ALA A 104 23.21 2.78 -3.36
C ALA A 104 21.97 2.66 -4.28
N CYS A 105 20.81 3.03 -3.80
CA CYS A 105 19.58 3.07 -4.60
C CYS A 105 19.67 4.10 -5.72
N ALA A 106 20.14 5.33 -5.43
CA ALA A 106 20.34 6.40 -6.39
C ALA A 106 21.25 5.96 -7.55
N GLN A 107 22.43 5.41 -7.24
CA GLN A 107 23.41 4.96 -8.23
C GLN A 107 22.91 3.77 -9.08
N LEU A 108 21.95 3.00 -8.61
CA LEU A 108 21.36 1.87 -9.31
C LEU A 108 20.03 2.20 -9.98
N GLY A 109 19.53 3.42 -9.82
CA GLY A 109 18.22 3.84 -10.33
C GLY A 109 17.08 3.01 -9.71
N ARG A 110 17.21 2.65 -8.40
CA ARG A 110 16.23 1.85 -7.68
C ARG A 110 15.37 2.73 -6.80
N GLU A 111 14.07 2.50 -6.85
CA GLU A 111 13.15 3.17 -5.95
C GLU A 111 13.40 2.77 -4.51
N LEU A 112 13.32 3.74 -3.61
CA LEU A 112 13.50 3.59 -2.18
C LEU A 112 12.29 4.16 -1.45
N ILE A 113 11.69 3.36 -0.61
CA ILE A 113 10.66 3.81 0.33
C ILE A 113 11.25 3.72 1.73
N ARG A 114 11.41 4.87 2.36
CA ARG A 114 11.94 4.98 3.73
C ARG A 114 10.80 5.20 4.70
N VAL A 115 10.82 4.47 5.80
CA VAL A 115 9.90 4.59 6.91
C VAL A 115 10.69 4.75 8.20
N ASN A 116 10.47 5.85 8.91
CA ASN A 116 11.01 6.02 10.26
C ASN A 116 10.09 5.32 11.25
N ILE A 117 10.63 4.35 11.96
CA ILE A 117 9.90 3.60 12.98
C ILE A 117 9.94 4.35 14.30
N THR A 118 8.82 4.35 14.98
CA THR A 118 8.67 4.89 16.33
C THR A 118 7.94 3.87 17.21
N ILE A 119 7.90 4.09 18.51
CA ILE A 119 7.15 3.24 19.46
C ILE A 119 5.64 3.23 19.16
N GLU A 120 5.12 4.26 18.48
CA GLU A 120 3.70 4.40 18.14
C GLU A 120 3.36 3.80 16.79
N THR A 121 4.36 3.58 15.92
CA THR A 121 4.16 3.01 14.58
C THR A 121 3.36 1.73 14.64
N ASP A 122 2.29 1.65 13.85
CA ASP A 122 1.36 0.52 13.89
C ASP A 122 1.08 -0.09 12.49
N GLU A 123 0.17 -1.08 12.47
CA GLU A 123 -0.20 -1.77 11.22
C GLU A 123 -0.81 -0.81 10.19
N ASP A 124 -1.62 0.17 10.62
CA ASP A 124 -2.27 1.11 9.71
C ASP A 124 -1.26 2.08 9.07
N ASP A 125 -0.18 2.41 9.78
CA ASP A 125 0.91 3.25 9.26
C ASP A 125 1.77 2.49 8.25
N LEU A 126 2.00 1.20 8.46
CA LEU A 126 2.91 0.38 7.67
C LEU A 126 2.22 -0.31 6.49
N ILE A 127 1.11 -0.97 6.76
CA ILE A 127 0.36 -1.79 5.79
C ILE A 127 -0.70 -0.95 5.08
N GLY A 128 -1.38 -0.08 5.82
CA GLY A 128 -2.43 0.78 5.30
C GLY A 128 -3.74 0.65 6.04
N GLY A 129 -4.62 1.59 5.78
CA GLY A 129 -5.88 1.71 6.46
C GLY A 129 -6.94 2.42 5.63
N PHE A 130 -8.14 2.48 6.17
CA PHE A 130 -9.23 3.25 5.56
C PHE A 130 -9.04 4.74 5.84
N ARG A 131 -9.25 5.55 4.80
CA ARG A 131 -9.26 7.02 4.87
C ARG A 131 -10.59 7.52 4.35
N LEU A 132 -11.06 8.63 4.92
CA LEU A 132 -12.24 9.34 4.43
C LEU A 132 -11.79 10.32 3.33
N VAL A 133 -12.22 10.06 2.09
CA VAL A 133 -11.92 10.90 0.92
C VAL A 133 -13.25 11.27 0.27
N ASP A 134 -13.53 12.56 0.16
CA ASP A 134 -14.76 13.11 -0.44
C ASP A 134 -16.06 12.46 0.08
N GLY A 135 -16.10 12.17 1.38
CA GLY A 135 -17.26 11.54 2.03
C GLY A 135 -17.40 10.03 1.80
N ALA A 136 -16.45 9.39 1.11
CA ALA A 136 -16.38 7.95 0.93
C ALA A 136 -15.22 7.35 1.73
N THR A 137 -15.43 6.15 2.27
CA THR A 137 -14.37 5.39 2.93
C THR A 137 -13.57 4.63 1.88
N VAL A 138 -12.29 4.98 1.74
CA VAL A 138 -11.38 4.42 0.73
C VAL A 138 -10.19 3.78 1.41
N TRP A 139 -9.77 2.61 0.94
CA TRP A 139 -8.53 1.98 1.38
C TRP A 139 -7.32 2.74 0.82
N HIS A 140 -6.35 3.05 1.69
CA HIS A 140 -5.08 3.64 1.33
C HIS A 140 -3.95 2.66 1.68
N ASN A 141 -3.13 2.30 0.68
CA ASN A 141 -1.96 1.45 0.91
C ASN A 141 -0.93 2.19 1.78
N GLY A 142 -0.36 1.47 2.73
CA GLY A 142 0.80 1.95 3.47
C GLY A 142 2.10 1.73 2.70
N PRO A 143 3.22 2.30 3.19
CA PRO A 143 4.52 2.27 2.51
C PRO A 143 5.05 0.86 2.27
N VAL A 144 4.75 -0.09 3.13
CA VAL A 144 5.15 -1.50 2.96
C VAL A 144 4.46 -2.12 1.76
N ILE A 145 3.15 -1.90 1.62
CA ILE A 145 2.38 -2.42 0.48
C ILE A 145 2.82 -1.74 -0.81
N GLU A 146 3.07 -0.43 -0.77
CA GLU A 146 3.60 0.29 -1.93
C GLU A 146 4.96 -0.26 -2.36
N ALA A 147 5.87 -0.53 -1.42
CA ALA A 147 7.18 -1.13 -1.71
C ALA A 147 7.07 -2.53 -2.31
N LEU A 148 6.18 -3.37 -1.77
CA LEU A 148 5.92 -4.72 -2.29
C LEU A 148 5.42 -4.66 -3.74
N GLU A 149 4.43 -3.83 -4.03
CA GLU A 149 3.82 -3.72 -5.37
C GLU A 149 4.77 -3.14 -6.42
N ARG A 150 5.60 -2.18 -6.03
CA ARG A 150 6.57 -1.54 -6.93
C ARG A 150 7.86 -2.36 -7.10
N GLY A 151 8.12 -3.32 -6.22
CA GLY A 151 9.42 -4.00 -6.16
C GLY A 151 10.54 -3.05 -5.71
N ALA A 152 10.21 -2.05 -4.92
CA ALA A 152 11.14 -1.05 -4.38
C ALA A 152 11.99 -1.62 -3.23
N ILE A 153 13.00 -0.86 -2.83
CA ILE A 153 13.73 -1.12 -1.59
C ILE A 153 12.95 -0.47 -0.45
N LEU A 154 12.60 -1.25 0.56
CA LEU A 154 11.97 -0.76 1.79
C LEU A 154 13.03 -0.56 2.85
N LEU A 155 13.22 0.65 3.32
CA LEU A 155 14.16 0.98 4.40
C LEU A 155 13.37 1.31 5.67
N LEU A 156 13.45 0.43 6.65
CA LEU A 156 12.92 0.67 8.00
C LEU A 156 14.03 1.28 8.86
N ASP A 157 13.95 2.57 9.08
CA ASP A 157 14.91 3.31 9.88
C ASP A 157 14.51 3.29 11.37
N GLU A 158 15.48 3.25 12.27
CA GLU A 158 15.26 3.20 13.73
C GLU A 158 14.42 1.97 14.19
N ILE A 159 14.63 0.81 13.55
CA ILE A 159 13.85 -0.42 13.80
C ILE A 159 13.93 -0.91 15.25
N ASP A 160 14.98 -0.53 15.98
CA ASP A 160 15.18 -0.83 17.40
C ASP A 160 14.17 -0.11 18.31
N LEU A 161 13.51 0.95 17.84
CA LEU A 161 12.41 1.61 18.54
C LEU A 161 11.05 0.90 18.36
N ALA A 162 10.99 -0.10 17.50
CA ALA A 162 9.73 -0.78 17.17
C ALA A 162 9.10 -1.44 18.39
N SER A 163 7.79 -1.25 18.53
CA SER A 163 6.98 -2.02 19.48
C SER A 163 6.56 -3.38 18.89
N ASN A 164 5.88 -4.21 19.67
CA ASN A 164 5.35 -5.49 19.19
C ASN A 164 4.39 -5.37 18.00
N LYS A 165 3.89 -4.17 17.70
CA LYS A 165 3.02 -3.91 16.54
C LYS A 165 3.74 -4.17 15.21
N ILE A 166 5.08 -4.14 15.18
CA ILE A 166 5.89 -4.44 14.00
C ILE A 166 5.77 -5.90 13.52
N LEU A 167 5.20 -6.80 14.34
CA LEU A 167 4.99 -8.20 13.98
C LEU A 167 4.07 -8.37 12.75
N CYS A 168 3.31 -7.34 12.38
CA CYS A 168 2.56 -7.32 11.11
C CYS A 168 3.47 -7.49 9.89
N LEU A 169 4.77 -7.18 10.01
CA LEU A 169 5.76 -7.33 8.94
C LEU A 169 6.46 -8.69 8.90
N GLN A 170 6.19 -9.62 9.81
CA GLN A 170 6.91 -10.89 9.87
C GLN A 170 6.91 -11.62 8.52
N SER A 171 5.76 -11.73 7.87
CA SER A 171 5.65 -12.37 6.55
C SER A 171 6.48 -11.66 5.47
N VAL A 172 6.56 -10.34 5.52
CA VAL A 172 7.36 -9.52 4.59
C VAL A 172 8.85 -9.73 4.81
N LEU A 173 9.29 -9.81 6.07
CA LEU A 173 10.68 -10.05 6.45
C LEU A 173 11.16 -11.45 6.03
N GLU A 174 10.25 -12.39 5.83
CA GLU A 174 10.51 -13.72 5.30
C GLU A 174 10.47 -13.77 3.75
N GLY A 175 10.23 -12.65 3.08
CA GLY A 175 10.09 -12.59 1.61
C GLY A 175 8.73 -13.04 1.10
N ASN A 176 7.77 -13.21 1.98
CA ASN A 176 6.42 -13.60 1.63
C ASN A 176 5.54 -12.36 1.41
N GLY A 177 4.36 -12.59 0.83
CA GLY A 177 3.35 -11.54 0.68
C GLY A 177 2.57 -11.30 1.97
N VAL A 178 1.70 -10.29 1.93
CA VAL A 178 0.82 -9.89 3.03
C VAL A 178 -0.64 -10.06 2.61
N PHE A 179 -1.45 -10.63 3.49
CA PHE A 179 -2.89 -10.66 3.33
C PHE A 179 -3.53 -9.46 4.03
N LEU A 180 -4.10 -8.56 3.24
CA LEU A 180 -4.81 -7.37 3.73
C LEU A 180 -6.21 -7.78 4.20
N LYS A 181 -6.32 -8.13 5.48
CA LYS A 181 -7.54 -8.67 6.10
C LYS A 181 -8.75 -7.75 5.93
N LYS A 182 -8.54 -6.42 6.01
CA LYS A 182 -9.60 -5.40 5.94
C LYS A 182 -10.28 -5.31 4.56
N ILE A 183 -9.59 -5.74 3.49
CA ILE A 183 -10.09 -5.68 2.12
C ILE A 183 -10.05 -7.03 1.39
N GLY A 184 -9.66 -8.10 2.08
CA GLY A 184 -9.65 -9.45 1.52
C GLY A 184 -8.67 -9.66 0.36
N ARG A 185 -7.57 -8.88 0.31
CA ARG A 185 -6.61 -8.90 -0.80
C ARG A 185 -5.26 -9.45 -0.35
N PHE A 186 -4.65 -10.31 -1.17
CA PHE A 186 -3.27 -10.76 -0.95
C PHE A 186 -2.31 -10.00 -1.87
N VAL A 187 -1.27 -9.39 -1.29
CA VAL A 187 -0.23 -8.66 -2.02
C VAL A 187 1.06 -9.47 -1.98
N ARG A 188 1.63 -9.77 -3.15
CA ARG A 188 2.90 -10.48 -3.29
C ARG A 188 4.02 -9.49 -3.61
N PRO A 189 5.26 -9.77 -3.15
CA PRO A 189 6.39 -8.94 -3.51
C PRO A 189 6.65 -9.01 -5.03
N ALA A 190 6.72 -7.84 -5.68
CA ALA A 190 7.17 -7.72 -7.05
C ALA A 190 8.68 -7.97 -7.15
N ARG A 191 9.14 -8.31 -8.34
CA ARG A 191 10.56 -8.60 -8.59
C ARG A 191 11.43 -7.40 -8.22
N GLY A 192 12.42 -7.65 -7.38
CA GLY A 192 13.36 -6.63 -6.94
C GLY A 192 13.04 -6.04 -5.57
N PHE A 193 11.87 -6.34 -4.99
CA PHE A 193 11.60 -5.96 -3.61
C PHE A 193 12.69 -6.50 -2.68
N ASN A 194 13.15 -5.64 -1.76
CA ASN A 194 14.06 -6.01 -0.68
C ASN A 194 13.86 -5.07 0.53
N ILE A 195 14.37 -5.47 1.71
CA ILE A 195 14.18 -4.76 2.97
C ILE A 195 15.49 -4.75 3.78
#